data_82683bb5a8f809f4a65af2ae9f7b1de4
#
_entry.id   82683bb5a8f809f4a65af2ae9f7b1de4
#
_cell.length_a   1.000
_cell.length_b   1.000
_cell.length_c   1.000
_cell.angle_alpha   90.00
_cell.angle_beta   90.00
_cell.angle_gamma   90.00
#
_symmetry.space_group_name_H-M   'P 1'
#
loop_
_entity.id
_entity.type
_entity.pdbx_description
1 polymer ?
#
loop_
_entity_poly.entity_id
_entity_poly.type
_entity_poly.pdbx_seq_one_letter_code
_entity_poly.pdbx_strand_id
1 'polypeptide(L)'
;MKTHQANAITEENIYSALRECYDPEVPVDIVSLGLVYGVTIVDDWVGVKMTLTSPGCPMSNAISQQVKERLKKVPGVGDADVRIVWQPEWDASRMSDEARKKLGMKEK
;
A
#
# COMPACT_ATOMS: atom_id res chain seq x y z
N MET A 1 -19.34 24.45 -5.27
CA MET A 1 -18.90 24.11 -5.22
C MET A 1 -18.30 23.59 -5.27
N LYS A 2 -18.12 23.20 -5.17
CA LYS A 2 -17.54 22.69 -5.11
C LYS A 2 -16.47 22.39 -5.67
N THR A 3 -16.15 22.55 -6.35
CA THR A 3 -14.98 22.60 -7.04
C THR A 3 -13.78 22.07 -6.33
N HIS A 4 -13.55 22.41 -5.20
CA HIS A 4 -12.45 21.83 -4.47
C HIS A 4 -12.66 20.36 -4.21
N GLN A 5 -13.79 19.88 -4.62
CA GLN A 5 -14.01 18.45 -4.59
C GLN A 5 -13.01 17.71 -5.46
N ALA A 6 -12.53 18.36 -6.50
CA ALA A 6 -11.60 17.70 -7.39
C ALA A 6 -10.29 17.39 -6.71
N ASN A 7 -9.99 18.07 -5.60
CA ASN A 7 -8.74 17.84 -4.88
C ASN A 7 -8.94 17.01 -3.63
N ALA A 8 -10.14 16.52 -3.41
CA ALA A 8 -10.39 15.72 -2.22
C ALA A 8 -9.68 14.39 -2.34
N ILE A 9 -9.02 13.99 -1.27
CA ILE A 9 -8.34 12.70 -1.23
C ILE A 9 -9.34 11.68 -0.76
N THR A 10 -9.44 10.57 -1.48
CA THR A 10 -10.34 9.47 -1.08
C THR A 10 -9.51 8.23 -0.87
N GLU A 11 -10.05 7.32 -0.07
CA GLU A 11 -9.38 6.04 0.12
C GLU A 11 -9.21 5.32 -1.21
N GLU A 12 -10.19 5.43 -2.07
CA GLU A 12 -10.13 4.77 -3.37
C GLU A 12 -8.94 5.25 -4.17
N ASN A 13 -8.72 6.58 -4.18
CA ASN A 13 -7.57 7.12 -4.89
C ASN A 13 -6.26 6.66 -4.28
N ILE A 14 -6.23 6.57 -2.95
CA ILE A 14 -5.02 6.12 -2.28
C ILE A 14 -4.74 4.66 -2.59
N TYR A 15 -5.77 3.81 -2.54
CA TYR A 15 -5.55 2.41 -2.86
C TYR A 15 -5.17 2.21 -4.32
N SER A 16 -5.70 3.04 -5.22
CA SER A 16 -5.29 2.96 -6.63
C SER A 16 -3.79 3.25 -6.77
N ALA A 17 -3.30 4.23 -6.02
CA ALA A 17 -1.88 4.53 -6.05
C ALA A 17 -1.07 3.40 -5.46
N LEU A 18 -1.56 2.81 -4.38
CA LEU A 18 -0.85 1.72 -3.73
C LEU A 18 -0.76 0.48 -4.61
N ARG A 19 -1.75 0.29 -5.48
CA ARG A 19 -1.72 -0.84 -6.39
C ARG A 19 -0.66 -0.70 -7.46
N GLU A 20 0.00 0.45 -7.54
CA GLU A 20 1.13 0.64 -8.44
C GLU A 20 2.46 0.42 -7.75
N CYS A 21 2.44 0.04 -6.48
CA CYS A 21 3.65 -0.21 -5.73
C CYS A 21 3.82 -1.72 -5.58
N TYR A 22 5.04 -2.18 -5.75
CA TYR A 22 5.33 -3.61 -5.75
C TYR A 22 6.42 -3.95 -4.78
N ASP A 23 6.27 -5.11 -4.14
CA ASP A 23 7.37 -5.68 -3.39
C ASP A 23 8.45 -6.07 -4.40
N PRO A 24 9.69 -5.69 -4.19
CA PRO A 24 10.72 -5.98 -5.19
C PRO A 24 10.98 -7.46 -5.42
N GLU A 25 10.50 -8.30 -4.53
CA GLU A 25 10.76 -9.73 -4.65
C GLU A 25 9.64 -10.49 -5.28
N VAL A 26 8.47 -9.89 -5.46
CA VAL A 26 7.34 -10.58 -6.06
C VAL A 26 6.63 -9.67 -7.05
N PRO A 27 6.11 -10.21 -8.14
CA PRO A 27 5.49 -9.41 -9.19
C PRO A 27 4.02 -9.11 -8.92
N VAL A 28 3.69 -8.78 -7.69
CA VAL A 28 2.32 -8.50 -7.29
C VAL A 28 2.33 -7.23 -6.46
N ASP A 29 1.34 -6.38 -6.67
CA ASP A 29 1.28 -5.12 -5.93
C ASP A 29 1.01 -5.36 -4.44
N ILE A 30 1.36 -4.36 -3.64
CA ILE A 30 1.29 -4.52 -2.19
C ILE A 30 -0.12 -4.64 -1.66
N VAL A 31 -1.11 -4.09 -2.36
CA VAL A 31 -2.50 -4.22 -1.92
C VAL A 31 -2.97 -5.65 -2.10
N SER A 32 -2.70 -6.22 -3.27
CA SER A 32 -3.10 -7.60 -3.56
C SER A 32 -2.39 -8.60 -2.67
N LEU A 33 -1.17 -8.27 -2.26
CA LEU A 33 -0.43 -9.14 -1.34
C LEU A 33 -0.98 -9.09 0.08
N GLY A 34 -1.84 -8.12 0.37
CA GLY A 34 -2.37 -7.98 1.71
C GLY A 34 -1.41 -7.31 2.67
N LEU A 35 -0.52 -6.50 2.15
CA LEU A 35 0.48 -5.83 2.99
C LEU A 35 -0.01 -4.53 3.59
N VAL A 36 -1.08 -3.95 3.02
CA VAL A 36 -1.60 -2.68 3.52
C VAL A 36 -2.61 -2.96 4.61
N TYR A 37 -2.32 -2.51 5.82
CA TYR A 37 -3.19 -2.76 6.97
C TYR A 37 -4.15 -1.61 7.25
N GLY A 38 -3.82 -0.40 6.82
CA GLY A 38 -4.73 0.70 7.06
C GLY A 38 -4.27 1.96 6.36
N VAL A 39 -5.23 2.82 6.08
CA VAL A 39 -4.97 4.11 5.45
C VAL A 39 -5.69 5.16 6.28
N THR A 40 -4.98 6.23 6.60
CA THR A 40 -5.55 7.36 7.34
C THR A 40 -5.39 8.61 6.49
N ILE A 41 -6.46 9.37 6.36
CA ILE A 41 -6.43 10.60 5.60
C ILE A 41 -6.87 11.73 6.52
N VAL A 42 -6.01 12.73 6.69
CA VAL A 42 -6.31 13.88 7.51
C VAL A 42 -5.96 15.11 6.68
N ASP A 43 -6.97 15.84 6.24
CA ASP A 43 -6.78 16.99 5.36
C ASP A 43 -5.98 16.59 4.13
N ASP A 44 -4.77 17.10 3.96
CA ASP A 44 -3.94 16.73 2.82
C ASP A 44 -2.82 15.75 3.19
N TRP A 45 -2.89 15.20 4.40
CA TRP A 45 -1.90 14.24 4.87
C TRP A 45 -2.46 12.83 4.75
N VAL A 46 -1.62 11.91 4.30
CA VAL A 46 -2.02 10.52 4.15
C VAL A 46 -1.01 9.65 4.90
N GLY A 47 -1.52 8.76 5.73
CA GLY A 47 -0.67 7.80 6.43
C GLY A 47 -1.07 6.39 6.01
N VAL A 48 -0.07 5.55 5.76
CA VAL A 48 -0.31 4.16 5.40
C VAL A 48 0.40 3.28 6.41
N LYS A 49 -0.35 2.34 6.97
CA LYS A 49 0.22 1.34 7.86
C LYS A 49 0.30 0.05 7.05
N MET A 50 1.50 -0.51 6.95
CA MET A 50 1.67 -1.72 6.16
C MET A 50 2.73 -2.61 6.77
N THR A 51 2.81 -3.82 6.27
CA THR A 51 3.82 -4.76 6.70
C THR A 51 4.53 -5.32 5.48
N LEU A 52 5.45 -6.22 5.72
CA LEU A 52 6.19 -6.89 4.66
C LEU A 52 6.08 -8.38 4.87
N THR A 53 6.45 -9.14 3.84
CA THR A 53 6.28 -10.59 3.90
C THR A 53 7.27 -11.27 4.85
N SER A 54 8.38 -10.60 5.15
CA SER A 54 9.39 -11.15 6.05
C SER A 54 9.87 -10.09 7.00
N PRO A 55 9.87 -10.36 8.30
CA PRO A 55 10.47 -9.41 9.24
C PRO A 55 11.94 -9.23 8.94
N GLY A 56 12.42 -8.01 9.12
CA GLY A 56 13.83 -7.74 8.89
C GLY A 56 14.22 -7.65 7.44
N CYS A 57 13.23 -7.53 6.56
CA CYS A 57 13.52 -7.42 5.13
C CYS A 57 14.41 -6.20 4.87
N PRO A 58 15.57 -6.39 4.24
CA PRO A 58 16.46 -5.24 3.99
C PRO A 58 15.89 -4.25 2.99
N MET A 59 14.84 -4.63 2.29
CA MET A 59 14.21 -3.74 1.32
C MET A 59 13.11 -2.89 1.91
N SER A 60 12.92 -2.95 3.24
CA SER A 60 11.81 -2.22 3.84
C SER A 60 11.89 -0.72 3.58
N ASN A 61 13.10 -0.14 3.61
CA ASN A 61 13.26 1.26 3.34
C ASN A 61 12.93 1.60 1.89
N ALA A 62 13.32 0.73 0.97
CA ALA A 62 13.05 0.96 -0.44
C ALA A 62 11.54 0.91 -0.72
N ILE A 63 10.85 -0.04 -0.11
CA ILE A 63 9.42 -0.16 -0.31
C ILE A 63 8.69 1.04 0.29
N SER A 64 9.05 1.43 1.52
CA SER A 64 8.36 2.55 2.14
C SER A 64 8.62 3.84 1.38
N GLN A 65 9.82 4.01 0.85
CA GLN A 65 10.14 5.19 0.06
C GLN A 65 9.33 5.20 -1.24
N GLN A 66 9.23 4.06 -1.89
CA GLN A 66 8.44 3.94 -3.10
C GLN A 66 6.98 4.31 -2.85
N VAL A 67 6.43 3.79 -1.77
CA VAL A 67 5.03 4.06 -1.44
C VAL A 67 4.84 5.54 -1.12
N LYS A 68 5.73 6.10 -0.33
CA LYS A 68 5.61 7.50 0.05
C LYS A 68 5.65 8.40 -1.17
N GLU A 69 6.59 8.14 -2.07
CA GLU A 69 6.73 8.98 -3.25
C GLU A 69 5.53 8.84 -4.18
N ARG A 70 5.01 7.63 -4.30
CA ARG A 70 3.84 7.45 -5.15
C ARG A 70 2.63 8.16 -4.58
N LEU A 71 2.46 8.11 -3.25
CA LEU A 71 1.33 8.77 -2.63
C LEU A 71 1.39 10.28 -2.82
N LYS A 72 2.57 10.84 -2.80
CA LYS A 72 2.71 12.29 -2.94
C LYS A 72 2.33 12.76 -4.34
N LYS A 73 2.24 11.85 -5.29
CA LYS A 73 1.80 12.21 -6.63
C LYS A 73 0.29 12.18 -6.79
N VAL A 74 -0.43 11.70 -5.79
CA VAL A 74 -1.88 11.71 -5.84
C VAL A 74 -2.37 13.15 -5.68
N PRO A 75 -3.25 13.62 -6.57
CA PRO A 75 -3.74 15.00 -6.46
C PRO A 75 -4.37 15.24 -5.10
N GLY A 76 -4.00 16.34 -4.50
CA GLY A 76 -4.52 16.73 -3.20
C GLY A 76 -3.64 16.34 -2.03
N VAL A 77 -2.68 15.44 -2.24
CA VAL A 77 -1.81 15.00 -1.15
C VAL A 77 -0.68 15.98 -0.97
N GLY A 78 -0.62 16.59 0.22
CA GLY A 78 0.47 17.50 0.54
C GLY A 78 1.65 16.81 1.18
N ASP A 79 1.38 15.73 1.91
CA ASP A 79 2.44 14.97 2.53
C ASP A 79 1.94 13.56 2.78
N ALA A 80 2.86 12.63 2.89
CA ALA A 80 2.51 11.24 3.11
C ALA A 80 3.52 10.60 4.03
N ASP A 81 3.07 9.62 4.78
CA ASP A 81 3.93 8.89 5.69
C ASP A 81 3.60 7.41 5.57
N VAL A 82 4.61 6.57 5.75
CA VAL A 82 4.43 5.13 5.69
C VAL A 82 5.04 4.53 6.93
N ARG A 83 4.24 3.74 7.63
CA ARG A 83 4.69 3.08 8.84
C ARG A 83 4.71 1.58 8.60
N ILE A 84 5.86 0.97 8.80
CA ILE A 84 5.99 -0.48 8.70
C ILE A 84 5.75 -1.08 10.08
N VAL A 85 4.81 -2.01 10.15
CA VAL A 85 4.50 -2.67 11.42
C VAL A 85 4.67 -4.17 11.22
N TRP A 86 4.99 -4.87 12.29
CA TRP A 86 5.24 -6.30 12.22
C TRP A 86 4.16 -7.10 12.94
N GLN A 87 3.17 -6.41 13.49
CA GLN A 87 2.05 -7.05 14.14
C GLN A 87 0.75 -6.47 13.59
N PRO A 88 -0.22 -7.28 13.23
CA PRO A 88 -0.14 -8.75 13.20
C PRO A 88 0.79 -9.19 12.08
N GLU A 89 1.34 -10.39 12.24
CA GLU A 89 2.23 -10.92 11.21
C GLU A 89 1.49 -11.16 9.92
N TRP A 90 2.17 -10.92 8.83
CA TRP A 90 1.60 -11.21 7.53
C TRP A 90 1.64 -12.72 7.28
N ASP A 91 0.62 -13.23 6.63
CA ASP A 91 0.65 -14.60 6.12
C ASP A 91 -0.09 -14.65 4.79
N ALA A 92 0.08 -15.76 4.10
CA ALA A 92 -0.42 -15.86 2.73
C ALA A 92 -1.93 -15.79 2.63
N SER A 93 -2.64 -16.01 3.72
CA SER A 93 -4.10 -15.92 3.67
C SER A 93 -4.57 -14.48 3.43
N ARG A 94 -3.68 -13.50 3.60
CA ARG A 94 -4.03 -12.11 3.37
C ARG A 94 -3.98 -11.72 1.90
N MET A 95 -3.42 -12.58 1.06
CA MET A 95 -3.38 -12.28 -0.36
C MET A 95 -4.74 -12.38 -0.99
N SER A 96 -4.98 -11.55 -2.02
CA SER A 96 -6.19 -11.71 -2.81
C SER A 96 -6.10 -12.98 -3.65
N ASP A 97 -7.23 -13.42 -4.15
CA ASP A 97 -7.25 -14.60 -5.02
C ASP A 97 -6.41 -14.36 -6.26
N GLU A 98 -6.47 -13.16 -6.81
CA GLU A 98 -5.68 -12.85 -7.98
C GLU A 98 -4.19 -12.93 -7.70
N ALA A 99 -3.78 -12.45 -6.53
CA ALA A 99 -2.37 -12.52 -6.18
C ALA A 99 -1.90 -13.95 -6.08
N ARG A 100 -2.72 -14.80 -5.46
CA ARG A 100 -2.35 -16.21 -5.35
C ARG A 100 -2.20 -16.86 -6.71
N LYS A 101 -3.10 -16.51 -7.63
CA LYS A 101 -3.01 -17.07 -8.97
C LYS A 101 -1.77 -16.62 -9.69
N LYS A 102 -1.44 -15.34 -9.55
CA LYS A 102 -0.25 -14.81 -10.21
C LYS A 102 1.02 -15.49 -9.72
N LEU A 103 1.05 -15.85 -8.46
CA LEU A 103 2.22 -16.49 -7.88
C LEU A 103 2.19 -18.00 -8.02
N GLY A 104 1.13 -18.55 -8.65
CA GLY A 104 1.04 -19.98 -8.86
C GLY A 104 0.66 -20.76 -7.64
N MET A 105 0.12 -20.09 -6.62
CA MET A 105 -0.28 -20.75 -5.40
C MET A 105 -1.65 -21.38 -5.61
N LYS A 106 -1.82 -22.59 -5.11
CA LYS A 106 -3.09 -23.24 -5.23
C LYS A 106 -3.92 -22.97 -4.02
N GLU A 107 -5.19 -22.87 -4.30
CA GLU A 107 -6.08 -22.78 -3.19
C GLU A 107 -6.27 -24.13 -2.68
N LYS A 108 -6.54 -24.35 -1.61
CA LYS A 108 -6.65 -25.65 -1.25
C LYS A 108 -7.71 -26.00 -0.49
#